data_f62ea9bf40cf5414427dd2e86211fc41
#
_entry.id   f62ea9bf40cf5414427dd2e86211fc41
#
_cell.length_a   1.000
_cell.length_b   1.000
_cell.length_c   1.000
_cell.angle_alpha   90.00
_cell.angle_beta   90.00
_cell.angle_gamma   90.00
#
_symmetry.space_group_name_H-M   'P 1'
#
loop_
_entity.id
_entity.type
_entity.pdbx_description
1 polymer ?
#
loop_
_entity_poly.entity_id
_entity_poly.type
_entity_poly.pdbx_seq_one_letter_code
_entity_poly.pdbx_strand_id
1 'polypeptide(L)'
;MSDFYRSFRDEIAAGGAVDDGTTGSTPQGRAVGVVMLALLVLLAVRSPWTFVFVVGLLVSVFLHEVGHFWTARRTGMKATQFFMGFGPRVFSFRRGETEYGVRALPLGAFVRIIGMNNLDDVEPEDEPRAYRGKSYPRRLLVITAGSLMHMVIAFVLFFGVYVTAGGDHATGRAVVRGMLEGSPAWNAGIRSGNEIISVGGVEVGSYDSVVAAIGAHSPGDTVTVVFDDGTSRRRAEVTLSESTSRPGRAFLGVVADDTEEKRFGPVEATGRSIGDIGGTMADSVSGVFTVLNPLNSWRQLTDEDAPVENRPTTVVGMSQIGGEVGESRGLAGVLQLLAYVNVFVGMFNMFPLLPFDGGHAAIATYERLRSRPGRPYRADAGKMIPVATAVVGLLLILFVTGLYLDIVRPIG
;
A
#
# COMPACT_ATOMS: atom_id res chain seq x y z
N MET A 1 21.29 31.02 -7.77
CA MET A 1 20.53 29.85 -7.28
C MET A 1 19.16 30.37 -6.88
N SER A 2 18.07 29.80 -7.42
CA SER A 2 16.72 30.33 -7.19
C SER A 2 16.34 30.17 -5.70
N ASP A 3 15.50 31.06 -5.19
CA ASP A 3 14.98 30.98 -3.82
C ASP A 3 14.24 29.69 -3.56
N PHE A 4 13.66 29.09 -4.62
CA PHE A 4 13.05 27.74 -4.58
C PHE A 4 14.06 26.65 -4.19
N TYR A 5 15.27 26.65 -4.78
CA TYR A 5 16.28 25.64 -4.44
C TYR A 5 16.76 25.75 -2.99
N ARG A 6 16.88 26.99 -2.48
CA ARG A 6 17.23 27.20 -1.07
C ARG A 6 16.13 26.72 -0.14
N SER A 7 14.88 27.11 -0.40
CA SER A 7 13.72 26.67 0.40
C SER A 7 13.58 25.16 0.40
N PHE A 8 13.67 24.51 -0.77
CA PHE A 8 13.62 23.07 -0.91
C PHE A 8 14.76 22.34 -0.17
N ARG A 9 15.98 22.87 -0.27
CA ARG A 9 17.13 22.36 0.49
C ARG A 9 16.91 22.47 1.99
N ASP A 10 16.43 23.63 2.44
CA ASP A 10 16.24 23.93 3.86
C ASP A 10 15.07 23.11 4.43
N GLU A 11 14.01 22.84 3.66
CA GLU A 11 12.92 21.92 4.03
C GLU A 11 13.41 20.47 4.13
N ILE A 12 14.21 19.99 3.17
CA ILE A 12 14.82 18.65 3.25
C ILE A 12 15.79 18.56 4.44
N ALA A 13 16.61 19.59 4.64
CA ALA A 13 17.58 19.63 5.72
C ALA A 13 16.91 19.64 7.11
N ALA A 14 15.79 20.35 7.22
CA ALA A 14 15.05 20.48 8.47
C ALA A 14 14.08 19.31 8.75
N GLY A 15 13.87 18.41 7.78
CA GLY A 15 12.90 17.32 7.91
C GLY A 15 11.46 17.82 8.06
N GLY A 16 11.12 18.95 7.43
CA GLY A 16 9.82 19.60 7.48
C GLY A 16 9.90 21.11 7.33
N ALA A 17 8.77 21.82 7.38
CA ALA A 17 8.73 23.27 7.25
C ALA A 17 9.51 23.96 8.36
N VAL A 18 10.24 25.02 8.00
CA VAL A 18 10.99 25.84 8.96
C VAL A 18 10.03 26.43 10.00
N ASP A 19 10.39 26.32 11.29
CA ASP A 19 9.62 26.93 12.38
C ASP A 19 9.81 28.46 12.31
N ASP A 20 8.73 29.19 12.00
CA ASP A 20 8.72 30.65 11.97
C ASP A 20 8.33 31.28 13.33
N GLY A 21 8.24 30.46 14.37
CA GLY A 21 7.88 30.87 15.74
C GLY A 21 6.43 31.32 15.91
N THR A 22 5.63 31.38 14.85
CA THR A 22 4.23 31.83 14.90
C THR A 22 3.27 30.66 15.02
N THR A 23 2.18 30.83 15.78
CA THR A 23 1.09 29.85 15.92
C THR A 23 -0.22 30.44 15.37
N GLY A 24 -1.22 29.60 15.22
CA GLY A 24 -2.55 30.01 14.77
C GLY A 24 -2.83 29.68 13.30
N SER A 25 -3.70 30.45 12.68
CA SER A 25 -4.14 30.27 11.30
C SER A 25 -3.66 31.38 10.39
N THR A 26 -3.34 31.05 9.13
CA THR A 26 -3.13 32.06 8.08
C THR A 26 -4.43 32.27 7.30
N PRO A 27 -4.69 33.49 6.77
CA PRO A 27 -5.90 33.73 5.95
C PRO A 27 -5.96 32.78 4.74
N GLN A 28 -4.84 32.53 4.07
CA GLN A 28 -4.73 31.57 2.97
C GLN A 28 -5.01 30.13 3.44
N GLY A 29 -4.44 29.71 4.59
CA GLY A 29 -4.69 28.41 5.16
C GLY A 29 -6.16 28.16 5.47
N ARG A 30 -6.84 29.14 6.05
CA ARG A 30 -8.29 29.05 6.30
C ARG A 30 -9.09 28.91 5.00
N ALA A 31 -8.80 29.75 4.00
CA ALA A 31 -9.51 29.70 2.72
C ALA A 31 -9.34 28.35 2.03
N VAL A 32 -8.09 27.88 1.89
CA VAL A 32 -7.80 26.58 1.28
C VAL A 32 -8.37 25.43 2.13
N GLY A 33 -8.27 25.52 3.45
CA GLY A 33 -8.86 24.54 4.37
C GLY A 33 -10.37 24.39 4.21
N VAL A 34 -11.10 25.50 4.05
CA VAL A 34 -12.55 25.47 3.77
C VAL A 34 -12.84 24.80 2.43
N VAL A 35 -12.06 25.10 1.38
CA VAL A 35 -12.21 24.45 0.07
C VAL A 35 -11.95 22.95 0.18
N MET A 36 -10.87 22.53 0.88
CA MET A 36 -10.56 21.12 1.07
C MET A 36 -11.65 20.39 1.88
N LEU A 37 -12.19 21.03 2.91
CA LEU A 37 -13.31 20.48 3.67
C LEU A 37 -14.55 20.31 2.79
N ALA A 38 -14.88 21.31 1.97
CA ALA A 38 -16.00 21.25 1.04
C ALA A 38 -15.80 20.10 0.02
N LEU A 39 -14.60 19.90 -0.49
CA LEU A 39 -14.26 18.78 -1.39
C LEU A 39 -14.42 17.42 -0.68
N LEU A 40 -13.99 17.29 0.58
CA LEU A 40 -14.18 16.07 1.36
C LEU A 40 -15.67 15.79 1.63
N VAL A 41 -16.46 16.81 1.94
CA VAL A 41 -17.91 16.67 2.10
C VAL A 41 -18.57 16.28 0.78
N LEU A 42 -18.17 16.90 -0.32
CA LEU A 42 -18.65 16.53 -1.65
C LEU A 42 -18.32 15.07 -1.98
N LEU A 43 -17.09 14.64 -1.69
CA LEU A 43 -16.66 13.25 -1.87
C LEU A 43 -17.51 12.29 -1.02
N ALA A 44 -17.74 12.63 0.25
CA ALA A 44 -18.58 11.82 1.16
C ALA A 44 -20.01 11.61 0.63
N VAL A 45 -20.58 12.66 -0.02
CA VAL A 45 -21.93 12.60 -0.58
C VAL A 45 -21.96 11.87 -1.93
N ARG A 46 -20.94 12.07 -2.78
CA ARG A 46 -20.92 11.51 -4.14
C ARG A 46 -20.40 10.08 -4.20
N SER A 47 -19.42 9.75 -3.39
CA SER A 47 -18.78 8.44 -3.34
C SER A 47 -18.39 8.08 -1.89
N PRO A 48 -19.35 7.58 -1.09
CA PRO A 48 -19.11 7.29 0.33
C PRO A 48 -17.96 6.32 0.56
N TRP A 49 -17.80 5.32 -0.28
CA TRP A 49 -16.73 4.33 -0.14
C TRP A 49 -15.37 4.90 -0.44
N THR A 50 -15.23 5.70 -1.51
CA THR A 50 -14.01 6.46 -1.80
C THR A 50 -13.65 7.37 -0.64
N PHE A 51 -14.64 8.06 -0.05
CA PHE A 51 -14.43 8.90 1.13
C PHE A 51 -13.92 8.08 2.32
N VAL A 52 -14.51 6.92 2.62
CA VAL A 52 -14.05 6.03 3.71
C VAL A 52 -12.60 5.59 3.47
N PHE A 53 -12.27 5.21 2.24
CA PHE A 53 -10.91 4.82 1.88
C PHE A 53 -9.91 5.98 2.06
N VAL A 54 -10.22 7.17 1.55
CA VAL A 54 -9.36 8.36 1.66
C VAL A 54 -9.15 8.76 3.12
N VAL A 55 -10.21 8.79 3.93
CA VAL A 55 -10.10 9.08 5.37
C VAL A 55 -9.27 8.01 6.08
N GLY A 56 -9.49 6.73 5.76
CA GLY A 56 -8.69 5.63 6.31
C GLY A 56 -7.20 5.78 5.98
N LEU A 57 -6.87 6.19 4.75
CA LEU A 57 -5.49 6.45 4.35
C LEU A 57 -4.88 7.64 5.10
N LEU A 58 -5.63 8.75 5.24
CA LEU A 58 -5.19 9.91 6.03
C LEU A 58 -4.95 9.56 7.49
N VAL A 59 -5.82 8.74 8.09
CA VAL A 59 -5.64 8.22 9.46
C VAL A 59 -4.39 7.35 9.55
N SER A 60 -4.13 6.51 8.55
CA SER A 60 -2.93 5.66 8.52
C SER A 60 -1.64 6.49 8.50
N VAL A 61 -1.58 7.52 7.65
CA VAL A 61 -0.44 8.44 7.58
C VAL A 61 -0.28 9.24 8.88
N PHE A 62 -1.38 9.70 9.46
CA PHE A 62 -1.34 10.38 10.76
C PHE A 62 -0.78 9.46 11.86
N LEU A 63 -1.21 8.20 11.92
CA LEU A 63 -0.73 7.24 12.90
C LEU A 63 0.74 6.85 12.68
N HIS A 64 1.22 6.83 11.44
CA HIS A 64 2.63 6.68 11.10
C HIS A 64 3.46 7.77 11.81
N GLU A 65 3.07 9.03 11.66
CA GLU A 65 3.76 10.16 12.32
C GLU A 65 3.63 10.13 13.84
N VAL A 66 2.49 9.64 14.37
CA VAL A 66 2.35 9.37 15.81
C VAL A 66 3.39 8.37 16.27
N GLY A 67 3.73 7.36 15.47
CA GLY A 67 4.80 6.40 15.76
C GLY A 67 6.15 7.08 15.96
N HIS A 68 6.57 7.92 15.03
CA HIS A 68 7.80 8.72 15.14
C HIS A 68 7.78 9.67 16.35
N PHE A 69 6.70 10.42 16.49
CA PHE A 69 6.55 11.38 17.58
C PHE A 69 6.62 10.74 18.97
N TRP A 70 5.87 9.67 19.16
CA TRP A 70 5.80 8.98 20.45
C TRP A 70 7.14 8.35 20.84
N THR A 71 7.81 7.68 19.89
CA THR A 71 9.11 7.05 20.14
C THR A 71 10.22 8.09 20.31
N ALA A 72 10.20 9.21 19.57
CA ALA A 72 11.12 10.32 19.77
C ALA A 72 11.05 10.87 21.19
N ARG A 73 9.84 11.15 21.68
CA ARG A 73 9.65 11.61 23.07
C ARG A 73 10.09 10.57 24.11
N ARG A 74 9.76 9.29 23.89
CA ARG A 74 10.17 8.19 24.79
C ARG A 74 11.68 7.99 24.84
N THR A 75 12.39 8.30 23.77
CA THR A 75 13.85 8.21 23.70
C THR A 75 14.55 9.52 24.11
N GLY A 76 13.79 10.53 24.52
CA GLY A 76 14.30 11.83 24.98
C GLY A 76 14.81 12.72 23.84
N MET A 77 14.27 12.57 22.63
CA MET A 77 14.48 13.50 21.52
C MET A 77 13.46 14.63 21.58
N LYS A 78 13.87 15.83 21.15
CA LYS A 78 12.98 16.98 21.05
C LYS A 78 12.30 17.00 19.70
N ALA A 79 10.95 16.96 19.74
CA ALA A 79 10.09 17.15 18.58
C ALA A 79 9.45 18.54 18.66
N THR A 80 9.74 19.40 17.70
CA THR A 80 9.29 20.81 17.69
C THR A 80 7.98 21.00 16.97
N GLN A 81 7.66 20.14 15.99
CA GLN A 81 6.44 20.26 15.19
C GLN A 81 5.81 18.88 14.99
N PHE A 82 4.47 18.86 14.99
CA PHE A 82 3.64 17.72 14.62
C PHE A 82 2.45 18.24 13.80
N PHE A 83 2.48 18.04 12.50
CA PHE A 83 1.46 18.57 11.60
C PHE A 83 0.85 17.48 10.72
N MET A 84 -0.46 17.60 10.50
CA MET A 84 -1.16 16.90 9.44
C MET A 84 -1.28 17.83 8.22
N GLY A 85 -0.82 17.36 7.05
CA GLY A 85 -0.85 18.11 5.80
C GLY A 85 0.38 18.99 5.55
N PHE A 86 0.40 19.61 4.38
CA PHE A 86 1.43 20.51 3.90
C PHE A 86 0.83 21.87 3.49
N GLY A 87 1.68 22.83 3.15
CA GLY A 87 1.26 24.16 2.70
C GLY A 87 0.86 25.10 3.84
N PRO A 88 -0.02 26.09 3.60
CA PRO A 88 -0.35 27.11 4.59
C PRO A 88 -1.12 26.54 5.79
N ARG A 89 -0.88 27.13 6.98
CA ARG A 89 -1.50 26.68 8.23
C ARG A 89 -3.00 26.99 8.27
N VAL A 90 -3.83 25.94 8.43
CA VAL A 90 -5.26 26.07 8.71
C VAL A 90 -5.46 26.44 10.17
N PHE A 91 -4.76 25.72 11.05
CA PHE A 91 -4.78 25.91 12.50
C PHE A 91 -3.54 25.32 13.12
N SER A 92 -2.98 26.00 14.16
CA SER A 92 -1.95 25.41 15.02
C SER A 92 -2.03 25.97 16.43
N PHE A 93 -1.52 25.20 17.37
CA PHE A 93 -1.34 25.57 18.76
C PHE A 93 -0.07 24.95 19.32
N ARG A 94 0.53 25.59 20.33
CA ARG A 94 1.73 25.08 21.01
C ARG A 94 1.36 24.49 22.35
N ARG A 95 1.85 23.27 22.60
CA ARG A 95 1.75 22.63 23.90
C ARG A 95 3.11 22.11 24.33
N GLY A 96 3.67 22.73 25.37
CA GLY A 96 5.07 22.53 25.74
C GLY A 96 6.00 23.01 24.64
N GLU A 97 6.93 22.19 24.23
CA GLU A 97 7.93 22.49 23.22
C GLU A 97 7.49 22.13 21.77
N THR A 98 6.33 21.50 21.61
CA THR A 98 5.83 21.06 20.31
C THR A 98 4.68 21.93 19.84
N GLU A 99 4.73 22.36 18.59
CA GLU A 99 3.63 22.95 17.87
C GLU A 99 2.84 21.86 17.14
N TYR A 100 1.54 21.80 17.40
CA TYR A 100 0.60 20.85 16.77
C TYR A 100 -0.31 21.62 15.81
N GLY A 101 -0.60 21.04 14.66
CA GLY A 101 -1.49 21.72 13.74
C GLY A 101 -1.94 20.92 12.54
N VAL A 102 -2.76 21.59 11.73
CA VAL A 102 -3.26 21.10 10.45
C VAL A 102 -2.92 22.14 9.38
N ARG A 103 -2.40 21.66 8.26
CA ARG A 103 -2.11 22.44 7.05
C ARG A 103 -3.13 22.13 5.97
N ALA A 104 -3.22 22.99 5.00
CA ALA A 104 -4.33 23.04 4.06
C ALA A 104 -4.35 21.86 3.05
N LEU A 105 -3.21 21.30 2.70
CA LEU A 105 -3.10 20.20 1.73
C LEU A 105 -2.95 18.87 2.47
N PRO A 106 -3.99 18.00 2.51
CA PRO A 106 -3.96 16.74 3.26
C PRO A 106 -3.20 15.63 2.50
N LEU A 107 -1.99 15.96 2.00
CA LEU A 107 -1.16 15.04 1.20
C LEU A 107 -0.14 14.27 2.06
N GLY A 108 -0.33 14.25 3.38
CA GLY A 108 0.58 13.59 4.30
C GLY A 108 0.54 14.19 5.69
N ALA A 109 1.55 13.90 6.48
CA ALA A 109 1.79 14.48 7.79
C ALA A 109 3.31 14.56 8.01
N PHE A 110 3.78 15.25 9.04
CA PHE A 110 5.19 15.24 9.40
C PHE A 110 5.43 15.54 10.88
N VAL A 111 6.51 14.99 11.38
CA VAL A 111 7.08 15.30 12.71
C VAL A 111 8.46 15.89 12.52
N ARG A 112 8.70 17.09 13.02
CA ARG A 112 10.05 17.66 13.04
C ARG A 112 10.77 17.29 14.32
N ILE A 113 11.76 16.42 14.19
CA ILE A 113 12.69 16.05 15.26
C ILE A 113 14.00 16.80 15.00
N ILE A 114 14.51 17.54 15.97
CA ILE A 114 15.73 18.32 15.80
C ILE A 114 16.95 17.45 15.55
N GLY A 115 17.87 17.92 14.73
CA GLY A 115 19.17 17.28 14.47
C GLY A 115 19.05 15.96 13.71
N MET A 116 18.06 15.80 12.80
CA MET A 116 17.94 14.62 11.96
C MET A 116 19.17 14.40 11.07
N ASN A 117 19.86 15.47 10.72
CA ASN A 117 21.09 15.45 9.94
C ASN A 117 22.09 16.52 10.44
N ASN A 118 23.24 16.62 9.80
CA ASN A 118 24.29 17.59 10.17
C ASN A 118 24.06 19.01 9.60
N LEU A 119 23.03 19.22 8.79
CA LEU A 119 22.66 20.53 8.22
C LEU A 119 21.64 21.25 9.08
N ASP A 120 20.98 20.53 10.01
CA ASP A 120 20.01 21.12 10.95
C ASP A 120 20.76 21.90 12.04
N ASP A 121 20.49 23.20 12.11
CA ASP A 121 21.07 24.09 13.11
C ASP A 121 20.32 23.87 14.44
N VAL A 122 21.02 23.31 15.41
CA VAL A 122 20.48 22.97 16.74
C VAL A 122 21.20 23.80 17.79
N GLU A 123 20.43 24.45 18.66
CA GLU A 123 21.00 25.21 19.76
C GLU A 123 21.85 24.31 20.66
N PRO A 124 23.00 24.76 21.18
CA PRO A 124 23.90 23.95 22.00
C PRO A 124 23.23 23.28 23.21
N GLU A 125 22.24 23.93 23.80
CA GLU A 125 21.46 23.42 24.94
C GLU A 125 20.59 22.23 24.54
N ASP A 126 20.10 22.18 23.31
CA ASP A 126 19.25 21.13 22.78
C ASP A 126 20.02 19.99 22.09
N GLU A 127 21.32 20.14 21.82
CA GLU A 127 22.14 19.10 21.17
C GLU A 127 22.07 17.72 21.87
N PRO A 128 22.04 17.59 23.22
CA PRO A 128 21.82 16.30 23.87
C PRO A 128 20.46 15.67 23.58
N ARG A 129 19.50 16.45 23.10
CA ARG A 129 18.13 16.05 22.74
C ARG A 129 17.94 15.91 21.23
N ALA A 130 18.95 16.24 20.45
CA ALA A 130 18.94 16.07 19.00
C ALA A 130 19.01 14.58 18.63
N TYR A 131 18.38 14.21 17.52
CA TYR A 131 18.41 12.86 16.96
C TYR A 131 19.85 12.35 16.80
N ARG A 132 20.73 13.18 16.21
CA ARG A 132 22.14 12.84 15.96
C ARG A 132 22.94 12.62 17.27
N GLY A 133 22.51 13.20 18.40
CA GLY A 133 23.12 13.01 19.73
C GLY A 133 22.76 11.70 20.39
N LYS A 134 21.76 10.96 19.88
CA LYS A 134 21.28 9.72 20.49
C LYS A 134 22.06 8.48 20.04
N SER A 135 22.00 7.42 20.86
CA SER A 135 22.58 6.12 20.54
C SER A 135 21.90 5.50 19.32
N TYR A 136 22.64 4.68 18.57
CA TYR A 136 22.15 4.00 17.36
C TYR A 136 20.81 3.26 17.57
N PRO A 137 20.60 2.44 18.63
CA PRO A 137 19.32 1.76 18.83
C PRO A 137 18.14 2.71 19.01
N ARG A 138 18.34 3.85 19.71
CA ARG A 138 17.29 4.85 19.88
C ARG A 138 16.94 5.55 18.57
N ARG A 139 17.96 5.87 17.78
CA ARG A 139 17.78 6.45 16.44
C ARG A 139 17.03 5.50 15.52
N LEU A 140 17.43 4.22 15.50
CA LEU A 140 16.77 3.20 14.68
C LEU A 140 15.32 3.00 15.12
N LEU A 141 15.05 2.91 16.44
CA LEU A 141 13.69 2.79 16.96
C LEU A 141 12.77 3.93 16.49
N VAL A 142 13.26 5.16 16.52
CA VAL A 142 12.46 6.32 16.10
C VAL A 142 12.18 6.27 14.60
N ILE A 143 13.19 5.99 13.79
CA ILE A 143 13.02 5.94 12.32
C ILE A 143 12.10 4.80 11.89
N THR A 144 12.23 3.61 12.47
CA THR A 144 11.40 2.45 12.07
C THR A 144 9.98 2.51 12.64
N ALA A 145 9.72 3.40 13.60
CA ALA A 145 8.44 3.46 14.32
C ALA A 145 7.24 3.77 13.39
N GLY A 146 7.42 4.63 12.38
CA GLY A 146 6.38 4.93 11.41
C GLY A 146 6.00 3.69 10.58
N SER A 147 6.99 3.01 10.01
CA SER A 147 6.76 1.78 9.25
C SER A 147 6.19 0.65 10.12
N LEU A 148 6.64 0.52 11.36
CA LEU A 148 6.04 -0.43 12.32
C LEU A 148 4.59 -0.08 12.63
N MET A 149 4.24 1.20 12.70
CA MET A 149 2.84 1.62 12.88
C MET A 149 1.96 1.18 11.73
N HIS A 150 2.43 1.27 10.48
CA HIS A 150 1.71 0.71 9.33
C HIS A 150 1.47 -0.80 9.46
N MET A 151 2.44 -1.57 9.96
CA MET A 151 2.25 -3.02 10.22
C MET A 151 1.21 -3.26 11.32
N VAL A 152 1.20 -2.45 12.40
CA VAL A 152 0.19 -2.53 13.45
C VAL A 152 -1.19 -2.21 12.91
N ILE A 153 -1.33 -1.16 12.09
CA ILE A 153 -2.60 -0.79 11.46
C ILE A 153 -3.08 -1.94 10.56
N ALA A 154 -2.22 -2.46 9.69
CA ALA A 154 -2.56 -3.57 8.80
C ALA A 154 -3.04 -4.80 9.60
N PHE A 155 -2.33 -5.15 10.69
CA PHE A 155 -2.74 -6.24 11.56
C PHE A 155 -4.13 -6.02 12.16
N VAL A 156 -4.40 -4.81 12.70
CA VAL A 156 -5.70 -4.49 13.30
C VAL A 156 -6.81 -4.54 12.26
N LEU A 157 -6.55 -4.07 11.04
CA LEU A 157 -7.53 -4.08 9.95
C LEU A 157 -7.81 -5.51 9.47
N PHE A 158 -6.80 -6.31 9.15
CA PHE A 158 -6.98 -7.72 8.76
C PHE A 158 -7.66 -8.53 9.86
N PHE A 159 -7.19 -8.42 11.09
CA PHE A 159 -7.78 -9.12 12.22
C PHE A 159 -9.26 -8.74 12.41
N GLY A 160 -9.55 -7.43 12.36
CA GLY A 160 -10.92 -6.93 12.46
C GLY A 160 -11.82 -7.48 11.36
N VAL A 161 -11.37 -7.48 10.11
CA VAL A 161 -12.11 -8.05 8.97
C VAL A 161 -12.34 -9.54 9.18
N TYR A 162 -11.30 -10.32 9.52
CA TYR A 162 -11.40 -11.77 9.66
C TYR A 162 -12.34 -12.22 10.79
N VAL A 163 -12.37 -11.49 11.90
CA VAL A 163 -13.25 -11.81 13.03
C VAL A 163 -14.70 -11.38 12.76
N THR A 164 -14.92 -10.27 12.05
CA THR A 164 -16.26 -9.69 11.89
C THR A 164 -16.96 -10.07 10.60
N ALA A 165 -16.28 -9.91 9.47
CA ALA A 165 -16.78 -10.22 8.14
C ALA A 165 -16.41 -11.65 7.70
N GLY A 166 -15.19 -12.06 8.05
CA GLY A 166 -14.62 -13.33 7.59
C GLY A 166 -13.64 -13.10 6.44
N GLY A 167 -13.36 -14.18 5.73
CA GLY A 167 -12.50 -14.20 4.55
C GLY A 167 -12.57 -15.56 3.87
N ASP A 168 -11.88 -15.65 2.76
CA ASP A 168 -11.84 -16.86 1.96
C ASP A 168 -11.19 -18.02 2.72
N HIS A 169 -11.93 -19.12 2.83
CA HIS A 169 -11.46 -20.37 3.40
C HIS A 169 -11.48 -21.44 2.34
N ALA A 170 -10.32 -21.98 1.98
CA ALA A 170 -10.23 -23.06 1.02
C ALA A 170 -10.99 -24.29 1.54
N THR A 171 -11.96 -24.74 0.76
CA THR A 171 -12.81 -25.90 1.12
C THR A 171 -12.24 -27.22 0.63
N GLY A 172 -11.25 -27.16 -0.27
CA GLY A 172 -10.74 -28.32 -0.99
C GLY A 172 -11.74 -28.89 -2.03
N ARG A 173 -12.73 -28.09 -2.43
CA ARG A 173 -13.81 -28.44 -3.36
C ARG A 173 -13.88 -27.45 -4.51
N ALA A 174 -13.71 -27.88 -5.74
CA ALA A 174 -13.78 -27.03 -6.93
C ALA A 174 -15.25 -26.82 -7.36
N VAL A 175 -15.92 -25.83 -6.79
CA VAL A 175 -17.34 -25.53 -7.08
C VAL A 175 -17.43 -24.56 -8.25
N VAL A 176 -18.24 -24.87 -9.25
CA VAL A 176 -18.51 -24.01 -10.40
C VAL A 176 -19.34 -22.80 -9.97
N ARG A 177 -18.76 -21.60 -10.03
CA ARG A 177 -19.43 -20.32 -9.73
C ARG A 177 -19.99 -19.66 -10.99
N GLY A 178 -19.25 -19.76 -12.08
CA GLY A 178 -19.62 -19.18 -13.36
C GLY A 178 -19.34 -20.12 -14.50
N MET A 179 -20.05 -19.91 -15.60
CA MET A 179 -19.92 -20.72 -16.80
C MET A 179 -20.24 -19.87 -18.05
N LEU A 180 -19.50 -20.12 -19.11
CA LEU A 180 -19.79 -19.55 -20.43
C LEU A 180 -20.87 -20.41 -21.12
N GLU A 181 -21.98 -19.80 -21.50
CA GLU A 181 -23.02 -20.48 -22.28
C GLU A 181 -22.46 -20.99 -23.62
N GLY A 182 -22.85 -22.19 -24.01
CA GLY A 182 -22.32 -22.84 -25.20
C GLY A 182 -20.90 -23.40 -25.09
N SER A 183 -20.26 -23.28 -23.92
CA SER A 183 -18.95 -23.90 -23.68
C SER A 183 -19.02 -25.42 -23.63
N PRO A 184 -17.85 -26.12 -23.71
CA PRO A 184 -17.80 -27.57 -23.55
C PRO A 184 -18.48 -28.07 -22.26
N ALA A 185 -18.23 -27.39 -21.13
CA ALA A 185 -18.86 -27.73 -19.85
C ALA A 185 -20.38 -27.54 -19.89
N TRP A 186 -20.86 -26.45 -20.47
CA TRP A 186 -22.29 -26.17 -20.63
C TRP A 186 -22.99 -27.27 -21.42
N ASN A 187 -22.40 -27.66 -22.56
CA ASN A 187 -22.94 -28.70 -23.43
C ASN A 187 -22.92 -30.11 -22.77
N ALA A 188 -21.97 -30.32 -21.87
CA ALA A 188 -21.88 -31.57 -21.08
C ALA A 188 -22.83 -31.62 -19.87
N GLY A 189 -23.65 -30.57 -19.67
CA GLY A 189 -24.62 -30.52 -18.57
C GLY A 189 -24.05 -30.08 -17.23
N ILE A 190 -22.81 -29.62 -17.14
CA ILE A 190 -22.25 -29.00 -15.95
C ILE A 190 -22.96 -27.67 -15.76
N ARG A 191 -23.25 -27.27 -14.50
CA ARG A 191 -23.95 -26.04 -14.16
C ARG A 191 -23.29 -25.34 -12.97
N SER A 192 -23.61 -24.06 -12.77
CA SER A 192 -23.22 -23.34 -11.57
C SER A 192 -23.75 -24.06 -10.32
N GLY A 193 -22.93 -24.17 -9.28
CA GLY A 193 -23.19 -24.94 -8.08
C GLY A 193 -22.72 -26.40 -8.13
N ASN A 194 -22.36 -26.93 -9.31
CA ASN A 194 -21.77 -28.27 -9.37
C ASN A 194 -20.34 -28.26 -8.85
N GLU A 195 -19.90 -29.35 -8.22
CA GLU A 195 -18.52 -29.54 -7.78
C GLU A 195 -17.80 -30.43 -8.80
N ILE A 196 -16.66 -29.97 -9.33
CA ILE A 196 -15.80 -30.75 -10.20
C ILE A 196 -14.90 -31.63 -9.31
N ILE A 197 -14.97 -32.94 -9.48
CA ILE A 197 -14.23 -33.91 -8.69
C ILE A 197 -12.97 -34.37 -9.43
N SER A 198 -13.06 -34.62 -10.74
CA SER A 198 -11.91 -34.99 -11.55
C SER A 198 -12.04 -34.55 -12.99
N VAL A 199 -10.89 -34.30 -13.64
CA VAL A 199 -10.76 -33.97 -15.05
C VAL A 199 -9.69 -34.88 -15.66
N GLY A 200 -10.04 -35.65 -16.71
CA GLY A 200 -9.10 -36.55 -17.37
C GLY A 200 -8.55 -37.66 -16.44
N GLY A 201 -9.28 -38.02 -15.38
CA GLY A 201 -8.85 -38.98 -14.38
C GLY A 201 -7.98 -38.43 -13.25
N VAL A 202 -7.66 -37.11 -13.30
CA VAL A 202 -6.94 -36.42 -12.22
C VAL A 202 -7.95 -35.82 -11.23
N GLU A 203 -7.85 -36.16 -9.96
CA GLU A 203 -8.68 -35.57 -8.91
C GLU A 203 -8.32 -34.08 -8.72
N VAL A 204 -9.35 -33.24 -8.58
CA VAL A 204 -9.22 -31.79 -8.42
C VAL A 204 -10.02 -31.36 -7.19
N GLY A 205 -9.48 -30.39 -6.44
CA GLY A 205 -10.09 -29.82 -5.23
C GLY A 205 -9.88 -28.32 -5.12
N SER A 206 -9.32 -27.70 -6.16
CA SER A 206 -9.10 -26.26 -6.24
C SER A 206 -9.24 -25.76 -7.67
N TYR A 207 -9.44 -24.45 -7.82
CA TYR A 207 -9.43 -23.81 -9.14
C TYR A 207 -8.14 -24.10 -9.91
N ASP A 208 -7.00 -23.95 -9.25
CA ASP A 208 -5.68 -24.18 -9.87
C ASP A 208 -5.50 -25.63 -10.33
N SER A 209 -5.99 -26.59 -9.55
CA SER A 209 -5.93 -28.01 -9.95
C SER A 209 -6.83 -28.32 -11.15
N VAL A 210 -7.99 -27.67 -11.26
CA VAL A 210 -8.86 -27.76 -12.46
C VAL A 210 -8.13 -27.17 -13.67
N VAL A 211 -7.54 -25.99 -13.54
CA VAL A 211 -6.79 -25.34 -14.64
C VAL A 211 -5.58 -26.18 -15.03
N ALA A 212 -4.85 -26.75 -14.07
CA ALA A 212 -3.71 -27.62 -14.35
C ALA A 212 -4.13 -28.90 -15.06
N ALA A 213 -5.21 -29.55 -14.62
CA ALA A 213 -5.74 -30.75 -15.24
C ALA A 213 -6.20 -30.52 -16.69
N ILE A 214 -6.91 -29.39 -16.95
CA ILE A 214 -7.29 -28.98 -18.33
C ILE A 214 -6.06 -28.65 -19.16
N GLY A 215 -5.09 -27.94 -18.57
CA GLY A 215 -3.85 -27.51 -19.26
C GLY A 215 -2.91 -28.66 -19.66
N ALA A 216 -3.12 -29.86 -19.16
CA ALA A 216 -2.41 -31.07 -19.57
C ALA A 216 -2.91 -31.64 -20.91
N HIS A 217 -4.02 -31.11 -21.46
CA HIS A 217 -4.65 -31.55 -22.69
C HIS A 217 -4.56 -30.50 -23.78
N SER A 218 -4.79 -30.92 -25.03
CA SER A 218 -4.84 -30.05 -26.20
C SER A 218 -6.28 -29.69 -26.60
N PRO A 219 -6.51 -28.56 -27.29
CA PRO A 219 -7.80 -28.28 -27.89
C PRO A 219 -8.22 -29.42 -28.82
N GLY A 220 -9.49 -29.85 -28.71
CA GLY A 220 -10.04 -31.00 -29.45
C GLY A 220 -9.94 -32.32 -28.71
N ASP A 221 -9.17 -32.43 -27.65
CA ASP A 221 -9.14 -33.66 -26.84
C ASP A 221 -10.48 -33.88 -26.12
N THR A 222 -10.89 -35.12 -26.06
CA THR A 222 -12.07 -35.54 -25.27
C THR A 222 -11.61 -36.08 -23.94
N VAL A 223 -12.07 -35.47 -22.85
CA VAL A 223 -11.72 -35.82 -21.48
C VAL A 223 -12.96 -36.22 -20.68
N THR A 224 -12.81 -37.18 -19.80
CA THR A 224 -13.87 -37.52 -18.83
C THR A 224 -13.84 -36.47 -17.69
N VAL A 225 -14.94 -35.77 -17.48
CA VAL A 225 -15.14 -34.89 -16.30
C VAL A 225 -16.13 -35.57 -15.36
N VAL A 226 -15.71 -35.79 -14.10
CA VAL A 226 -16.58 -36.23 -13.03
C VAL A 226 -16.97 -35.04 -12.18
N PHE A 227 -18.26 -34.86 -11.98
CA PHE A 227 -18.79 -33.77 -11.17
C PHE A 227 -19.98 -34.25 -10.30
N ASP A 228 -20.21 -33.53 -9.19
CA ASP A 228 -21.36 -33.72 -8.33
C ASP A 228 -22.37 -32.60 -8.57
N ASP A 229 -23.63 -32.94 -8.82
CA ASP A 229 -24.70 -31.97 -9.05
C ASP A 229 -25.50 -31.62 -7.79
N GLY A 230 -25.01 -32.06 -6.60
CA GLY A 230 -25.68 -31.92 -5.31
C GLY A 230 -26.64 -33.07 -4.99
N THR A 231 -26.96 -33.94 -5.97
CA THR A 231 -27.80 -35.12 -5.79
C THR A 231 -27.06 -36.42 -6.10
N SER A 232 -26.15 -36.39 -7.07
CA SER A 232 -25.39 -37.55 -7.52
C SER A 232 -24.11 -37.18 -8.22
N ARG A 233 -23.13 -38.10 -8.19
CA ARG A 233 -21.94 -38.01 -9.02
C ARG A 233 -22.27 -38.40 -10.45
N ARG A 234 -21.93 -37.49 -11.38
CA ARG A 234 -22.10 -37.67 -12.81
C ARG A 234 -20.77 -37.74 -13.51
N ARG A 235 -20.75 -38.39 -14.65
CA ARG A 235 -19.61 -38.47 -15.55
C ARG A 235 -20.05 -38.00 -16.91
N ALA A 236 -19.28 -37.08 -17.52
CA ALA A 236 -19.51 -36.60 -18.86
C ALA A 236 -18.21 -36.66 -19.69
N GLU A 237 -18.33 -37.09 -20.93
CA GLU A 237 -17.25 -36.96 -21.91
C GLU A 237 -17.33 -35.55 -22.53
N VAL A 238 -16.26 -34.78 -22.41
CA VAL A 238 -16.22 -33.36 -22.80
C VAL A 238 -15.10 -33.14 -23.80
N THR A 239 -15.44 -32.68 -24.99
CA THR A 239 -14.43 -32.27 -25.98
C THR A 239 -14.04 -30.83 -25.69
N LEU A 240 -12.77 -30.62 -25.30
CA LEU A 240 -12.23 -29.30 -24.95
C LEU A 240 -12.14 -28.42 -26.19
N SER A 241 -12.56 -27.17 -26.06
CA SER A 241 -12.38 -26.16 -27.12
C SER A 241 -11.04 -25.42 -26.98
N GLU A 242 -10.69 -24.62 -27.97
CA GLU A 242 -9.57 -23.69 -27.87
C GLU A 242 -9.98 -22.43 -27.08
N SER A 243 -9.10 -21.95 -26.23
CA SER A 243 -9.32 -20.70 -25.48
C SER A 243 -9.23 -19.49 -26.42
N THR A 244 -10.26 -18.66 -26.42
CA THR A 244 -10.29 -17.41 -27.20
C THR A 244 -9.31 -16.36 -26.68
N SER A 245 -9.03 -16.36 -25.37
CA SER A 245 -8.09 -15.43 -24.72
C SER A 245 -6.64 -15.91 -24.73
N ARG A 246 -6.40 -17.23 -24.90
CA ARG A 246 -5.07 -17.84 -24.93
C ARG A 246 -5.00 -18.91 -26.04
N PRO A 247 -4.69 -18.50 -27.28
CA PRO A 247 -4.60 -19.44 -28.41
C PRO A 247 -3.66 -20.61 -28.13
N GLY A 248 -4.05 -21.81 -28.57
CA GLY A 248 -3.31 -23.05 -28.37
C GLY A 248 -3.54 -23.71 -27.00
N ARG A 249 -4.37 -23.14 -26.10
CA ARG A 249 -4.72 -23.78 -24.84
C ARG A 249 -6.12 -24.37 -24.84
N ALA A 250 -6.23 -25.57 -24.23
CA ALA A 250 -7.51 -26.22 -24.03
C ALA A 250 -8.40 -25.42 -23.06
N PHE A 251 -9.71 -25.44 -23.31
CA PHE A 251 -10.69 -24.66 -22.58
C PHE A 251 -11.93 -25.49 -22.26
N LEU A 252 -12.33 -25.51 -21.00
CA LEU A 252 -13.55 -26.19 -20.52
C LEU A 252 -14.75 -25.24 -20.40
N GLY A 253 -14.50 -23.95 -20.09
CA GLY A 253 -15.53 -22.92 -20.00
C GLY A 253 -16.21 -22.80 -18.65
N VAL A 254 -15.51 -23.15 -17.57
CA VAL A 254 -15.97 -22.99 -16.18
C VAL A 254 -15.07 -22.00 -15.44
N VAL A 255 -15.69 -21.25 -14.53
CA VAL A 255 -15.02 -20.55 -13.46
C VAL A 255 -15.34 -21.33 -12.18
N ALA A 256 -14.38 -22.08 -11.67
CA ALA A 256 -14.51 -22.79 -10.40
C ALA A 256 -13.97 -21.93 -9.26
N ASP A 257 -14.53 -22.10 -8.07
CA ASP A 257 -14.07 -21.48 -6.84
C ASP A 257 -13.95 -22.57 -5.78
N ASP A 258 -12.90 -22.54 -5.02
CA ASP A 258 -12.61 -23.49 -3.95
C ASP A 258 -12.69 -22.82 -2.57
N THR A 259 -13.24 -21.62 -2.50
CA THR A 259 -13.33 -20.83 -1.28
C THR A 259 -14.77 -20.65 -0.81
N GLU A 260 -14.94 -20.60 0.50
CA GLU A 260 -16.17 -20.16 1.18
C GLU A 260 -15.85 -19.03 2.14
N GLU A 261 -16.73 -18.02 2.17
CA GLU A 261 -16.62 -16.97 3.17
C GLU A 261 -16.91 -17.55 4.57
N LYS A 262 -15.91 -17.48 5.45
CA LYS A 262 -16.02 -17.97 6.83
C LYS A 262 -15.48 -16.92 7.79
N ARG A 263 -16.17 -16.71 8.90
CA ARG A 263 -15.61 -15.94 10.03
C ARG A 263 -14.63 -16.81 10.80
N PHE A 264 -13.50 -16.21 11.16
CA PHE A 264 -12.44 -16.92 11.84
C PHE A 264 -12.46 -16.61 13.35
N GLY A 265 -12.10 -17.62 14.15
CA GLY A 265 -11.84 -17.41 15.58
C GLY A 265 -10.59 -16.54 15.79
N PRO A 266 -10.43 -15.88 16.96
CA PRO A 266 -9.33 -14.94 17.19
C PRO A 266 -7.92 -15.48 16.94
N VAL A 267 -7.69 -16.75 17.26
CA VAL A 267 -6.38 -17.40 17.05
C VAL A 267 -6.10 -17.60 15.56
N GLU A 268 -7.08 -18.12 14.82
CA GLU A 268 -6.97 -18.31 13.37
C GLU A 268 -6.85 -16.97 12.63
N ALA A 269 -7.66 -15.96 13.02
CA ALA A 269 -7.60 -14.62 12.48
C ALA A 269 -6.22 -13.97 12.70
N THR A 270 -5.60 -14.19 13.88
CA THR A 270 -4.24 -13.71 14.16
C THR A 270 -3.22 -14.36 13.21
N GLY A 271 -3.27 -15.68 13.04
CA GLY A 271 -2.36 -16.41 12.15
C GLY A 271 -2.49 -15.94 10.69
N ARG A 272 -3.73 -15.79 10.20
CA ARG A 272 -4.01 -15.29 8.85
C ARG A 272 -3.51 -13.85 8.66
N SER A 273 -3.80 -12.94 9.60
CA SER A 273 -3.34 -11.55 9.52
C SER A 273 -1.82 -11.44 9.44
N ILE A 274 -1.09 -12.26 10.20
CA ILE A 274 0.39 -12.32 10.14
C ILE A 274 0.83 -12.90 8.79
N GLY A 275 0.17 -13.95 8.31
CA GLY A 275 0.44 -14.57 7.01
C GLY A 275 0.27 -13.59 5.86
N ASP A 276 -0.84 -12.84 5.83
CA ASP A 276 -1.13 -11.86 4.78
C ASP A 276 -0.16 -10.67 4.82
N ILE A 277 0.20 -10.20 6.02
CA ILE A 277 1.24 -9.19 6.15
C ILE A 277 2.55 -9.72 5.55
N GLY A 278 2.95 -10.95 5.89
CA GLY A 278 4.18 -11.55 5.38
C GLY A 278 4.16 -11.76 3.86
N GLY A 279 3.07 -12.26 3.31
CA GLY A 279 2.87 -12.43 1.86
C GLY A 279 2.92 -11.08 1.14
N THR A 280 2.12 -10.11 1.60
CA THR A 280 2.08 -8.76 1.02
C THR A 280 3.44 -8.04 1.10
N MET A 281 4.21 -8.26 2.16
CA MET A 281 5.59 -7.73 2.25
C MET A 281 6.48 -8.32 1.16
N ALA A 282 6.41 -9.63 0.92
CA ALA A 282 7.18 -10.29 -0.13
C ALA A 282 6.79 -9.78 -1.53
N ASP A 283 5.48 -9.65 -1.80
CA ASP A 283 4.95 -9.13 -3.05
C ASP A 283 5.31 -7.65 -3.25
N SER A 284 5.30 -6.86 -2.18
CA SER A 284 5.68 -5.43 -2.21
C SER A 284 7.12 -5.23 -2.66
N VAL A 285 8.04 -6.12 -2.29
CA VAL A 285 9.44 -6.04 -2.74
C VAL A 285 9.53 -6.15 -4.26
N SER A 286 8.85 -7.13 -4.87
CA SER A 286 8.83 -7.30 -6.33
C SER A 286 8.07 -6.17 -7.02
N GLY A 287 6.95 -5.73 -6.45
CA GLY A 287 6.12 -4.63 -6.96
C GLY A 287 6.88 -3.31 -7.03
N VAL A 288 7.70 -2.98 -6.03
CA VAL A 288 8.53 -1.77 -6.06
C VAL A 288 9.47 -1.76 -7.27
N PHE A 289 10.18 -2.87 -7.53
CA PHE A 289 11.06 -2.94 -8.69
C PHE A 289 10.30 -2.87 -10.01
N THR A 290 9.11 -3.42 -10.07
CA THR A 290 8.24 -3.36 -11.26
C THR A 290 7.80 -1.93 -11.55
N VAL A 291 7.33 -1.18 -10.54
CA VAL A 291 6.88 0.20 -10.69
C VAL A 291 8.04 1.16 -10.96
N LEU A 292 9.20 0.95 -10.33
CA LEU A 292 10.40 1.77 -10.57
C LEU A 292 11.05 1.52 -11.94
N ASN A 293 10.64 0.49 -12.68
CA ASN A 293 11.17 0.24 -14.01
C ASN A 293 10.58 1.24 -15.03
N PRO A 294 11.38 2.16 -15.60
CA PRO A 294 10.88 3.19 -16.49
C PRO A 294 10.31 2.64 -17.81
N LEU A 295 10.74 1.43 -18.21
CA LEU A 295 10.18 0.77 -19.41
C LEU A 295 8.73 0.37 -19.21
N ASN A 296 8.33 -0.01 -17.99
CA ASN A 296 6.94 -0.33 -17.70
C ASN A 296 6.08 0.94 -17.79
N SER A 297 6.51 2.05 -17.21
CA SER A 297 5.82 3.33 -17.33
C SER A 297 5.70 3.78 -18.77
N TRP A 298 6.75 3.61 -19.57
CA TRP A 298 6.72 3.92 -21.01
C TRP A 298 5.71 3.04 -21.76
N ARG A 299 5.70 1.72 -21.53
CA ARG A 299 4.74 0.80 -22.14
C ARG A 299 3.29 1.18 -21.79
N GLN A 300 3.02 1.53 -20.53
CA GLN A 300 1.69 1.95 -20.11
C GLN A 300 1.20 3.22 -20.81
N LEU A 301 2.11 4.09 -21.25
CA LEU A 301 1.75 5.30 -22.02
C LEU A 301 1.53 5.03 -23.52
N THR A 302 2.22 4.04 -24.09
CA THR A 302 2.27 3.81 -25.54
C THR A 302 1.49 2.58 -26.00
N ASP A 303 1.18 1.65 -25.12
CA ASP A 303 0.50 0.39 -25.40
C ASP A 303 -0.78 0.31 -24.56
N GLU A 304 -1.94 0.24 -25.23
CA GLU A 304 -3.25 0.15 -24.56
C GLU A 304 -3.50 -1.22 -23.93
N ASP A 305 -2.84 -2.26 -24.44
CA ASP A 305 -2.94 -3.65 -23.96
C ASP A 305 -1.88 -3.97 -22.89
N ALA A 306 -1.13 -2.97 -22.42
CA ALA A 306 -0.12 -3.19 -21.38
C ALA A 306 -0.74 -3.70 -20.08
N PRO A 307 -0.13 -4.73 -19.41
CA PRO A 307 -0.67 -5.32 -18.20
C PRO A 307 -0.86 -4.28 -17.07
N VAL A 308 -2.08 -4.19 -16.53
CA VAL A 308 -2.47 -3.21 -15.50
C VAL A 308 -1.64 -3.37 -14.23
N GLU A 309 -1.18 -4.59 -13.92
CA GLU A 309 -0.35 -4.88 -12.74
C GLU A 309 0.98 -4.11 -12.73
N ASN A 310 1.47 -3.70 -13.91
CA ASN A 310 2.73 -2.96 -14.06
C ASN A 310 2.54 -1.44 -14.08
N ARG A 311 1.32 -0.97 -13.84
CA ARG A 311 0.95 0.44 -13.95
C ARG A 311 1.27 1.20 -12.66
N PRO A 312 1.99 2.35 -12.73
CA PRO A 312 2.05 3.25 -11.60
C PRO A 312 0.66 3.83 -11.32
N THR A 313 0.20 3.66 -10.09
CA THR A 313 -1.11 4.15 -9.62
C THR A 313 -0.88 5.16 -8.51
N THR A 314 -1.59 6.28 -8.55
CA THR A 314 -1.51 7.32 -7.51
C THR A 314 -2.58 7.12 -6.44
N VAL A 315 -2.60 8.02 -5.43
CA VAL A 315 -3.69 8.07 -4.44
C VAL A 315 -5.05 8.26 -5.11
N VAL A 316 -5.11 8.92 -6.28
CA VAL A 316 -6.36 9.12 -7.04
C VAL A 316 -6.86 7.78 -7.56
N GLY A 317 -6.04 7.01 -8.30
CA GLY A 317 -6.44 5.69 -8.80
C GLY A 317 -6.71 4.70 -7.66
N MET A 318 -5.88 4.69 -6.61
CA MET A 318 -6.16 3.87 -5.43
C MET A 318 -7.48 4.21 -4.74
N SER A 319 -7.87 5.50 -4.74
CA SER A 319 -9.15 5.92 -4.17
C SER A 319 -10.34 5.51 -5.03
N GLN A 320 -10.19 5.44 -6.36
CA GLN A 320 -11.18 4.88 -7.29
C GLN A 320 -11.36 3.38 -7.02
N ILE A 321 -10.27 2.62 -6.98
CA ILE A 321 -10.29 1.18 -6.63
C ILE A 321 -10.95 0.97 -5.25
N GLY A 322 -10.63 1.83 -4.26
CA GLY A 322 -11.26 1.79 -2.94
C GLY A 322 -12.77 2.01 -2.98
N GLY A 323 -13.25 2.88 -3.88
CA GLY A 323 -14.67 3.09 -4.14
C GLY A 323 -15.35 1.84 -4.71
N GLU A 324 -14.79 1.26 -5.77
CA GLU A 324 -15.31 0.05 -6.44
C GLU A 324 -15.31 -1.18 -5.51
N VAL A 325 -14.22 -1.37 -4.75
CA VAL A 325 -14.16 -2.42 -3.72
C VAL A 325 -15.23 -2.21 -2.65
N GLY A 326 -15.48 -0.95 -2.29
CA GLY A 326 -16.55 -0.61 -1.35
C GLY A 326 -17.94 -0.90 -1.89
N GLU A 327 -18.19 -0.66 -3.17
CA GLU A 327 -19.47 -0.99 -3.82
C GLU A 327 -19.68 -2.50 -3.93
N SER A 328 -18.64 -3.27 -4.22
CA SER A 328 -18.72 -4.71 -4.42
C SER A 328 -18.63 -5.53 -3.12
N ARG A 329 -17.80 -5.12 -2.15
CA ARG A 329 -17.50 -5.88 -0.92
C ARG A 329 -17.82 -5.13 0.37
N GLY A 330 -18.38 -3.92 0.28
CA GLY A 330 -18.73 -3.10 1.43
C GLY A 330 -17.52 -2.65 2.27
N LEU A 331 -17.78 -2.35 3.54
CA LEU A 331 -16.76 -1.88 4.47
C LEU A 331 -15.60 -2.88 4.67
N ALA A 332 -15.91 -4.17 4.69
CA ALA A 332 -14.88 -5.21 4.87
C ALA A 332 -13.83 -5.18 3.75
N GLY A 333 -14.27 -5.05 2.49
CA GLY A 333 -13.38 -4.93 1.35
C GLY A 333 -12.51 -3.68 1.42
N VAL A 334 -13.10 -2.52 1.79
CA VAL A 334 -12.34 -1.27 1.95
C VAL A 334 -11.29 -1.38 3.05
N LEU A 335 -11.63 -1.97 4.21
CA LEU A 335 -10.68 -2.16 5.31
C LEU A 335 -9.58 -3.15 4.95
N GLN A 336 -9.91 -4.21 4.21
CA GLN A 336 -8.93 -5.17 3.71
C GLN A 336 -7.96 -4.52 2.72
N LEU A 337 -8.47 -3.73 1.76
CA LEU A 337 -7.63 -2.97 0.83
C LEU A 337 -6.72 -1.96 1.57
N LEU A 338 -7.26 -1.25 2.57
CA LEU A 338 -6.47 -0.36 3.41
C LEU A 338 -5.36 -1.11 4.16
N ALA A 339 -5.61 -2.36 4.59
CA ALA A 339 -4.59 -3.18 5.23
C ALA A 339 -3.45 -3.50 4.26
N TYR A 340 -3.75 -3.94 3.02
CA TYR A 340 -2.73 -4.16 1.98
C TYR A 340 -1.93 -2.89 1.67
N VAL A 341 -2.61 -1.76 1.51
CA VAL A 341 -1.95 -0.47 1.26
C VAL A 341 -1.03 -0.07 2.42
N ASN A 342 -1.45 -0.32 3.66
CA ASN A 342 -0.59 -0.04 4.82
C ASN A 342 0.67 -0.91 4.80
N VAL A 343 0.58 -2.21 4.50
CA VAL A 343 1.79 -3.05 4.38
C VAL A 343 2.71 -2.51 3.29
N PHE A 344 2.17 -2.20 2.11
CA PHE A 344 2.96 -1.67 1.00
C PHE A 344 3.64 -0.35 1.37
N VAL A 345 2.91 0.62 1.93
CA VAL A 345 3.47 1.93 2.33
C VAL A 345 4.53 1.76 3.41
N GLY A 346 4.30 0.92 4.42
CA GLY A 346 5.28 0.64 5.46
C GLY A 346 6.57 0.02 4.91
N MET A 347 6.46 -0.90 3.95
CA MET A 347 7.61 -1.49 3.25
C MET A 347 8.33 -0.46 2.39
N PHE A 348 7.58 0.33 1.62
CA PHE A 348 8.14 1.35 0.74
C PHE A 348 8.91 2.42 1.51
N ASN A 349 8.38 2.86 2.67
CA ASN A 349 9.07 3.80 3.55
C ASN A 349 10.38 3.25 4.13
N MET A 350 10.57 1.92 4.18
CA MET A 350 11.84 1.31 4.60
C MET A 350 12.85 1.14 3.47
N PHE A 351 12.53 1.65 2.27
CA PHE A 351 13.50 1.63 1.17
C PHE A 351 14.74 2.47 1.51
N PRO A 352 15.98 1.95 1.32
CA PRO A 352 17.21 2.56 1.86
C PRO A 352 17.69 3.79 1.04
N LEU A 353 16.77 4.67 0.67
CA LEU A 353 17.02 5.90 -0.09
C LEU A 353 16.27 7.07 0.53
N LEU A 354 16.92 8.25 0.61
CA LEU A 354 16.20 9.48 0.94
C LEU A 354 15.23 9.86 -0.19
N PRO A 355 14.04 10.36 0.11
CA PRO A 355 13.60 10.94 1.41
C PRO A 355 12.88 9.96 2.36
N PHE A 356 12.90 8.65 2.10
CA PHE A 356 12.21 7.67 2.93
C PHE A 356 12.90 7.45 4.28
N ASP A 357 12.15 6.93 5.27
CA ASP A 357 12.68 6.55 6.59
C ASP A 357 13.84 5.55 6.49
N GLY A 358 13.73 4.59 5.56
CA GLY A 358 14.79 3.62 5.29
C GLY A 358 16.12 4.24 4.88
N GLY A 359 16.10 5.41 4.22
CA GLY A 359 17.30 6.20 3.91
C GLY A 359 17.97 6.71 5.18
N HIS A 360 17.21 7.24 6.12
CA HIS A 360 17.74 7.66 7.43
C HIS A 360 18.23 6.45 8.27
N ALA A 361 17.55 5.31 8.18
CA ALA A 361 18.00 4.07 8.84
C ALA A 361 19.31 3.56 8.23
N ALA A 362 19.47 3.61 6.91
CA ALA A 362 20.70 3.25 6.21
C ALA A 362 21.86 4.18 6.60
N ILE A 363 21.63 5.50 6.67
CA ILE A 363 22.63 6.49 7.12
C ILE A 363 23.03 6.19 8.56
N ALA A 364 22.08 5.99 9.47
CA ALA A 364 22.37 5.70 10.87
C ALA A 364 23.18 4.40 11.04
N THR A 365 22.85 3.38 10.24
CA THR A 365 23.57 2.10 10.22
C THR A 365 24.99 2.26 9.66
N TYR A 366 25.15 2.98 8.56
CA TYR A 366 26.46 3.31 7.98
C TYR A 366 27.34 4.07 8.98
N GLU A 367 26.81 5.09 9.65
CA GLU A 367 27.51 5.83 10.70
C GLU A 367 27.96 4.89 11.84
N ARG A 368 27.08 3.96 12.26
CA ARG A 368 27.41 2.98 13.31
C ARG A 368 28.56 2.05 12.89
N LEU A 369 28.56 1.57 11.66
CA LEU A 369 29.60 0.68 11.13
C LEU A 369 30.94 1.39 10.96
N ARG A 370 30.93 2.68 10.63
CA ARG A 370 32.16 3.50 10.44
C ARG A 370 32.70 4.07 11.74
N SER A 371 31.88 4.17 12.79
CA SER A 371 32.27 4.71 14.09
C SER A 371 33.22 3.75 14.83
N ARG A 372 34.25 4.31 15.47
CA ARG A 372 35.19 3.59 16.33
C ARG A 372 35.05 4.08 17.77
N PRO A 373 35.44 3.29 18.78
CA PRO A 373 35.46 3.75 20.17
C PRO A 373 36.20 5.08 20.32
N GLY A 374 35.55 6.10 20.91
CA GLY A 374 36.10 7.44 21.09
C GLY A 374 36.15 8.31 19.82
N ARG A 375 35.76 7.79 18.64
CA ARG A 375 35.74 8.54 17.36
C ARG A 375 34.44 8.28 16.61
N PRO A 376 33.34 8.95 16.99
CA PRO A 376 32.08 8.80 16.27
C PRO A 376 32.21 9.36 14.84
N TYR A 377 31.76 8.60 13.87
CA TYR A 377 31.64 9.05 12.48
C TYR A 377 30.23 9.62 12.26
N ARG A 378 30.14 10.73 11.52
CA ARG A 378 28.90 11.33 11.06
C ARG A 378 28.93 11.43 9.56
N ALA A 379 27.86 10.96 8.90
CA ALA A 379 27.71 11.08 7.47
C ALA A 379 27.42 12.55 7.10
N ASP A 380 27.99 12.99 6.00
CA ASP A 380 27.70 14.30 5.45
C ASP A 380 26.43 14.23 4.60
N ALA A 381 25.32 14.72 5.14
CA ALA A 381 24.03 14.74 4.45
C ALA A 381 24.07 15.58 3.17
N GLY A 382 24.94 16.60 3.09
CA GLY A 382 25.13 17.39 1.87
C GLY A 382 25.53 16.56 0.66
N LYS A 383 26.28 15.46 0.86
CA LYS A 383 26.66 14.53 -0.21
C LYS A 383 25.51 13.65 -0.68
N MET A 384 24.46 13.50 0.13
CA MET A 384 23.27 12.71 -0.22
C MET A 384 22.22 13.53 -0.97
N ILE A 385 22.31 14.86 -0.96
CA ILE A 385 21.33 15.74 -1.64
C ILE A 385 21.19 15.41 -3.13
N PRO A 386 22.25 15.19 -3.94
CA PRO A 386 22.06 14.85 -5.35
C PRO A 386 21.30 13.53 -5.56
N VAL A 387 21.56 12.53 -4.71
CA VAL A 387 20.86 11.25 -4.76
C VAL A 387 19.40 11.43 -4.37
N ALA A 388 19.12 12.12 -3.27
CA ALA A 388 17.75 12.43 -2.84
C ALA A 388 16.98 13.21 -3.91
N THR A 389 17.61 14.21 -4.55
CA THR A 389 17.00 14.97 -5.65
C THR A 389 16.67 14.08 -6.86
N ALA A 390 17.58 13.15 -7.22
CA ALA A 390 17.32 12.22 -8.32
C ALA A 390 16.15 11.27 -8.00
N VAL A 391 16.08 10.76 -6.76
CA VAL A 391 14.96 9.91 -6.30
C VAL A 391 13.65 10.69 -6.33
N VAL A 392 13.61 11.90 -5.79
CA VAL A 392 12.42 12.76 -5.82
C VAL A 392 12.00 13.08 -7.26
N GLY A 393 12.96 13.34 -8.15
CA GLY A 393 12.70 13.55 -9.58
C GLY A 393 12.06 12.32 -10.24
N LEU A 394 12.59 11.13 -9.96
CA LEU A 394 12.01 9.87 -10.45
C LEU A 394 10.58 9.67 -9.92
N LEU A 395 10.37 9.87 -8.62
CA LEU A 395 9.05 9.74 -8.01
C LEU A 395 8.05 10.74 -8.58
N LEU A 396 8.49 11.97 -8.88
CA LEU A 396 7.65 12.98 -9.51
C LEU A 396 7.22 12.55 -10.92
N ILE A 397 8.14 11.99 -11.72
CA ILE A 397 7.83 11.45 -13.05
C ILE A 397 6.80 10.32 -12.93
N LEU A 398 7.01 9.37 -12.02
CA LEU A 398 6.08 8.27 -11.78
C LEU A 398 4.72 8.78 -11.30
N PHE A 399 4.71 9.77 -10.41
CA PHE A 399 3.48 10.40 -9.93
C PHE A 399 2.69 11.08 -11.06
N VAL A 400 3.36 11.89 -11.89
CA VAL A 400 2.70 12.59 -13.01
C VAL A 400 2.20 11.57 -14.04
N THR A 401 2.98 10.52 -14.35
CA THR A 401 2.57 9.44 -15.26
C THR A 401 1.36 8.70 -14.69
N GLY A 402 1.41 8.29 -13.42
CA GLY A 402 0.31 7.61 -12.76
C GLY A 402 -0.94 8.47 -12.70
N LEU A 403 -0.81 9.75 -12.34
CA LEU A 403 -1.94 10.68 -12.28
C LEU A 403 -2.59 10.89 -13.65
N TYR A 404 -1.78 11.02 -14.70
CA TYR A 404 -2.29 11.10 -16.07
C TYR A 404 -3.09 9.82 -16.42
N LEU A 405 -2.54 8.65 -16.14
CA LEU A 405 -3.21 7.38 -16.40
C LEU A 405 -4.49 7.23 -15.56
N ASP A 406 -4.47 7.58 -14.28
CA ASP A 406 -5.63 7.48 -13.39
C ASP A 406 -6.80 8.37 -13.83
N ILE A 407 -6.51 9.50 -14.52
CA ILE A 407 -7.54 10.42 -15.04
C ILE A 407 -8.00 10.03 -16.45
N VAL A 408 -7.08 9.68 -17.34
CA VAL A 408 -7.37 9.47 -18.77
C VAL A 408 -7.80 8.03 -19.07
N ARG A 409 -7.24 7.07 -18.30
CA ARG A 409 -7.54 5.64 -18.42
C ARG A 409 -7.79 5.07 -17.01
N PRO A 410 -8.91 5.39 -16.34
CA PRO A 410 -9.19 4.87 -15.02
C PRO A 410 -9.17 3.33 -15.02
N ILE A 411 -8.81 2.75 -13.88
CA ILE A 411 -8.88 1.31 -13.64
C ILE A 411 -10.30 1.05 -13.17
N GLY A 412 -11.14 0.45 -14.00
CA GLY A 412 -12.54 0.14 -13.70
C GLY A 412 -13.25 -0.32 -14.95
#